data_817d81cdd632136a4a25ee56ba9bf274
#
_entry.id   817d81cdd632136a4a25ee56ba9bf274
#
_cell.length_a   1.000
_cell.length_b   1.000
_cell.length_c   1.000
_cell.angle_alpha   90.00
_cell.angle_beta   90.00
_cell.angle_gamma   90.00
#
_symmetry.space_group_name_H-M   'P 1'
#
loop_
_entity.id
_entity.type
_entity.pdbx_description
1 polymer ?
#
loop_
_entity_poly.entity_id
_entity_poly.type
_entity_poly.pdbx_seq_one_letter_code
_entity_poly.pdbx_strand_id
1 'polypeptide(L)'
;MDFKDYYQVLGVDRKASDDDIKKAFRRLARKHHPDLNKAPEAAARMQDINEAHEVLRDPEKRAAYDRVGQGARAGQPFQPPPGWDGGFEFSGAPGGFEDAGAHSDFFEALFGAARRGGGARSHSRRGQDHHAKIVVPLEDSFHGATRELTLHSPEMDAQGHVALRERTLQVVIPKGIRAGQQIRLAGQGSPGIDGGSNSSDGVSHGDLYLEVEFAPHPRWRVDGRDLYTTLPVAPWEAALGASVPVPTLDGTVEMNVPPGSQSGRRLRLRGRGIPAAQATGTAGDAYVVLDVVLPAADSDRARALYRQMANELAFDPRAPQGAAT
;
A
#
# COMPACT_ATOMS: atom_id res chain seq x y z
N MET A 1 -22.58 37.21 14.84
CA MET A 1 -21.28 36.92 14.25
C MET A 1 -20.96 37.96 13.20
N ASP A 2 -19.69 38.21 12.92
CA ASP A 2 -19.28 39.22 11.94
C ASP A 2 -19.03 38.58 10.59
N PHE A 3 -19.40 39.27 9.50
CA PHE A 3 -19.17 38.82 8.14
C PHE A 3 -17.68 38.80 7.83
N LYS A 4 -17.19 37.66 7.41
CA LYS A 4 -15.78 37.49 6.93
C LYS A 4 -15.75 37.57 5.42
N ASP A 5 -15.00 38.51 4.84
CA ASP A 5 -14.80 38.59 3.40
C ASP A 5 -13.60 37.70 3.00
N TYR A 6 -13.89 36.50 2.54
CA TYR A 6 -12.88 35.51 2.14
C TYR A 6 -12.01 35.95 0.95
N TYR A 7 -12.52 36.83 0.08
CA TYR A 7 -11.71 37.41 -0.99
C TYR A 7 -10.66 38.38 -0.43
N GLN A 8 -11.02 39.18 0.59
CA GLN A 8 -10.09 40.05 1.29
C GLN A 8 -9.08 39.22 2.12
N VAL A 9 -9.50 38.14 2.75
CA VAL A 9 -8.61 37.25 3.52
C VAL A 9 -7.51 36.68 2.61
N LEU A 10 -7.84 36.24 1.39
CA LEU A 10 -6.86 35.77 0.42
C LEU A 10 -6.15 36.89 -0.36
N GLY A 11 -6.65 38.14 -0.27
CA GLY A 11 -6.11 39.27 -1.02
C GLY A 11 -6.28 39.13 -2.55
N VAL A 12 -7.42 38.62 -2.98
CA VAL A 12 -7.80 38.44 -4.38
C VAL A 12 -9.08 39.20 -4.72
N ASP A 13 -9.28 39.50 -6.01
CA ASP A 13 -10.53 40.10 -6.49
C ASP A 13 -11.68 39.09 -6.47
N ARG A 14 -12.93 39.56 -6.33
CA ARG A 14 -14.12 38.69 -6.38
C ARG A 14 -14.28 37.95 -7.71
N LYS A 15 -13.67 38.47 -8.78
CA LYS A 15 -13.63 37.84 -10.11
C LYS A 15 -12.40 36.95 -10.33
N ALA A 16 -11.59 36.71 -9.28
CA ALA A 16 -10.38 35.90 -9.40
C ALA A 16 -10.68 34.49 -9.89
N SER A 17 -9.80 33.98 -10.74
CA SER A 17 -9.85 32.60 -11.22
C SER A 17 -9.46 31.60 -10.10
N ASP A 18 -9.82 30.34 -10.27
CA ASP A 18 -9.45 29.28 -9.33
C ASP A 18 -7.92 29.15 -9.19
N ASP A 19 -7.18 29.42 -10.26
CA ASP A 19 -5.72 29.42 -10.23
C ASP A 19 -5.15 30.59 -9.41
N ASP A 20 -5.79 31.75 -9.47
CA ASP A 20 -5.38 32.92 -8.66
C ASP A 20 -5.66 32.66 -7.17
N ILE A 21 -6.80 32.07 -6.86
CA ILE A 21 -7.16 31.63 -5.50
C ILE A 21 -6.13 30.64 -4.97
N LYS A 22 -5.76 29.61 -5.73
CA LYS A 22 -4.75 28.62 -5.36
C LYS A 22 -3.37 29.24 -5.15
N LYS A 23 -2.96 30.18 -6.01
CA LYS A 23 -1.69 30.89 -5.88
C LYS A 23 -1.65 31.78 -4.64
N ALA A 24 -2.72 32.52 -4.36
CA ALA A 24 -2.84 33.35 -3.19
C ALA A 24 -2.78 32.52 -1.91
N PHE A 25 -3.53 31.42 -1.86
CA PHE A 25 -3.51 30.48 -0.74
C PHE A 25 -2.08 29.95 -0.46
N ARG A 26 -1.39 29.41 -1.47
CA ARG A 26 -0.03 28.88 -1.29
C ARG A 26 0.96 29.93 -0.76
N ARG A 27 0.84 31.15 -1.23
CA ARG A 27 1.68 32.27 -0.76
C ARG A 27 1.42 32.60 0.70
N LEU A 28 0.13 32.71 1.09
CA LEU A 28 -0.27 33.08 2.44
C LEU A 28 -0.04 31.94 3.44
N ALA A 29 -0.30 30.69 3.04
CA ALA A 29 -0.03 29.52 3.85
C ALA A 29 1.44 29.39 4.22
N ARG A 30 2.38 29.64 3.30
CA ARG A 30 3.81 29.65 3.60
C ARG A 30 4.21 30.78 4.57
N LYS A 31 3.58 31.94 4.43
CA LYS A 31 3.88 33.11 5.28
C LYS A 31 3.38 32.94 6.72
N HIS A 32 2.26 32.26 6.91
CA HIS A 32 1.57 32.10 8.20
C HIS A 32 1.64 30.68 8.74
N HIS A 33 2.50 29.80 8.18
CA HIS A 33 2.66 28.43 8.67
C HIS A 33 3.17 28.43 10.12
N PRO A 34 2.57 27.63 11.02
CA PRO A 34 2.94 27.61 12.44
C PRO A 34 4.41 27.24 12.70
N ASP A 35 5.02 26.45 11.83
CA ASP A 35 6.44 26.07 11.94
C ASP A 35 7.39 27.22 11.57
N LEU A 36 6.93 28.14 10.70
CA LEU A 36 7.75 29.26 10.21
C LEU A 36 7.45 30.57 10.92
N ASN A 37 6.26 30.73 11.45
CA ASN A 37 5.79 31.95 12.11
C ASN A 37 5.16 31.62 13.47
N LYS A 38 5.90 31.90 14.54
CA LYS A 38 5.49 31.66 15.94
C LYS A 38 4.69 32.83 16.56
N ALA A 39 4.29 33.81 15.77
CA ALA A 39 3.46 34.90 16.28
C ALA A 39 2.09 34.39 16.72
N PRO A 40 1.53 34.83 17.87
CA PRO A 40 0.26 34.34 18.39
C PRO A 40 -0.90 34.55 17.42
N GLU A 41 -0.82 35.53 16.54
CA GLU A 41 -1.85 35.83 15.53
C GLU A 41 -1.70 34.96 14.26
N ALA A 42 -0.58 34.26 14.07
CA ALA A 42 -0.33 33.47 12.87
C ALA A 42 -1.27 32.28 12.76
N ALA A 43 -1.58 31.63 13.87
CA ALA A 43 -2.52 30.51 13.93
C ALA A 43 -3.93 30.93 13.54
N ALA A 44 -4.44 32.02 14.10
CA ALA A 44 -5.78 32.55 13.78
C ALA A 44 -5.86 32.98 12.30
N ARG A 45 -4.82 33.64 11.77
CA ARG A 45 -4.76 34.00 10.35
C ARG A 45 -4.68 32.80 9.45
N MET A 46 -3.96 31.76 9.83
CA MET A 46 -3.89 30.52 9.05
C MET A 46 -5.24 29.82 8.99
N GLN A 47 -6.00 29.82 10.09
CA GLN A 47 -7.38 29.33 10.13
C GLN A 47 -8.28 30.08 9.13
N ASP A 48 -8.27 31.43 9.17
CA ASP A 48 -9.04 32.25 8.24
C ASP A 48 -8.65 32.00 6.76
N ILE A 49 -7.36 31.80 6.49
CA ILE A 49 -6.84 31.49 5.15
C ILE A 49 -7.34 30.11 4.66
N ASN A 50 -7.35 29.12 5.56
CA ASN A 50 -7.83 27.78 5.23
C ASN A 50 -9.35 27.78 4.95
N GLU A 51 -10.14 28.45 5.80
CA GLU A 51 -11.58 28.62 5.58
C GLU A 51 -11.89 29.33 4.26
N ALA A 52 -11.20 30.43 3.97
CA ALA A 52 -11.36 31.18 2.74
C ALA A 52 -11.04 30.32 1.50
N HIS A 53 -9.96 29.54 1.56
CA HIS A 53 -9.59 28.65 0.47
C HIS A 53 -10.59 27.51 0.30
N GLU A 54 -11.08 26.91 1.38
CA GLU A 54 -12.07 25.83 1.31
C GLU A 54 -13.36 26.27 0.63
N VAL A 55 -13.86 27.46 0.99
CA VAL A 55 -15.09 28.00 0.40
C VAL A 55 -14.90 28.45 -1.04
N LEU A 56 -13.83 29.18 -1.34
CA LEU A 56 -13.62 29.78 -2.67
C LEU A 56 -13.06 28.79 -3.71
N ARG A 57 -12.50 27.68 -3.30
CA ARG A 57 -12.02 26.62 -4.20
C ARG A 57 -13.16 25.79 -4.79
N ASP A 58 -14.24 25.64 -4.05
CA ASP A 58 -15.40 24.84 -4.46
C ASP A 58 -16.40 25.73 -5.17
N PRO A 59 -16.76 25.48 -6.45
CA PRO A 59 -17.68 26.32 -7.20
C PRO A 59 -19.07 26.47 -6.53
N GLU A 60 -19.57 25.42 -5.90
CA GLU A 60 -20.87 25.42 -5.24
C GLU A 60 -20.84 26.25 -3.95
N LYS A 61 -19.82 26.01 -3.11
CA LYS A 61 -19.61 26.78 -1.88
C LYS A 61 -19.37 28.26 -2.19
N ARG A 62 -18.58 28.55 -3.25
CA ARG A 62 -18.31 29.91 -3.72
C ARG A 62 -19.59 30.60 -4.17
N ALA A 63 -20.41 29.93 -5.00
CA ALA A 63 -21.69 30.47 -5.46
C ALA A 63 -22.66 30.74 -4.32
N ALA A 64 -22.74 29.85 -3.32
CA ALA A 64 -23.54 30.03 -2.11
C ALA A 64 -23.04 31.22 -1.28
N TYR A 65 -21.73 31.31 -1.06
CA TYR A 65 -21.10 32.40 -0.36
C TYR A 65 -21.32 33.75 -1.06
N ASP A 66 -21.17 33.82 -2.37
CA ASP A 66 -21.37 35.04 -3.15
C ASP A 66 -22.84 35.50 -3.12
N ARG A 67 -23.79 34.55 -3.13
CA ARG A 67 -25.23 34.88 -2.99
C ARG A 67 -25.55 35.53 -1.65
N VAL A 68 -25.02 34.96 -0.59
CA VAL A 68 -25.26 35.43 0.80
C VAL A 68 -24.49 36.72 1.10
N GLY A 69 -23.30 36.87 0.50
CA GLY A 69 -22.44 38.06 0.66
C GLY A 69 -22.81 39.25 -0.19
N GLN A 70 -23.90 39.21 -0.99
CA GLN A 70 -24.37 40.36 -1.75
C GLN A 70 -24.87 41.45 -0.81
N GLY A 71 -24.08 42.52 -0.67
CA GLY A 71 -24.40 43.65 0.20
C GLY A 71 -23.80 43.62 1.62
N ALA A 72 -23.17 42.53 2.02
CA ALA A 72 -22.47 42.44 3.29
C ALA A 72 -21.06 43.05 3.20
N ARG A 73 -20.61 43.72 4.27
CA ARG A 73 -19.26 44.28 4.39
C ARG A 73 -18.51 43.57 5.51
N ALA A 74 -17.22 43.38 5.35
CA ALA A 74 -16.37 42.77 6.35
C ALA A 74 -16.52 43.46 7.72
N GLY A 75 -16.66 42.65 8.78
CA GLY A 75 -16.83 43.16 10.16
C GLY A 75 -18.20 43.68 10.52
N GLN A 76 -19.25 43.56 9.68
CA GLN A 76 -20.62 43.89 10.04
C GLN A 76 -21.36 42.69 10.66
N PRO A 77 -22.25 42.90 11.64
CA PRO A 77 -23.10 41.84 12.17
C PRO A 77 -23.89 41.18 11.04
N PHE A 78 -23.75 39.86 10.93
CA PHE A 78 -24.32 39.06 9.85
C PHE A 78 -25.19 37.94 10.43
N GLN A 79 -26.38 37.76 9.83
CA GLN A 79 -27.23 36.60 10.05
C GLN A 79 -27.64 36.04 8.68
N PRO A 80 -27.46 34.75 8.41
CA PRO A 80 -27.90 34.12 7.18
C PRO A 80 -29.44 34.29 7.04
N PRO A 81 -29.96 34.61 5.84
CA PRO A 81 -31.41 34.62 5.61
C PRO A 81 -32.01 33.23 5.86
N PRO A 82 -33.25 33.11 6.38
CA PRO A 82 -33.92 31.82 6.54
C PRO A 82 -34.01 31.10 5.18
N GLY A 83 -33.55 29.81 5.11
CA GLY A 83 -33.60 28.99 3.90
C GLY A 83 -32.57 29.34 2.83
N TRP A 84 -31.50 30.05 3.18
CA TRP A 84 -30.41 30.40 2.23
C TRP A 84 -29.69 29.17 1.65
N ASP A 85 -29.70 28.05 2.39
CA ASP A 85 -29.13 26.76 2.06
C ASP A 85 -30.03 25.89 1.15
N GLY A 86 -31.27 26.35 0.92
CA GLY A 86 -32.21 25.67 0.04
C GLY A 86 -31.71 25.64 -1.42
N GLY A 87 -31.34 24.49 -1.90
CA GLY A 87 -30.93 24.26 -3.29
C GLY A 87 -29.42 24.10 -3.52
N PHE A 88 -28.60 24.04 -2.47
CA PHE A 88 -27.19 23.69 -2.59
C PHE A 88 -26.94 22.29 -1.98
N GLU A 89 -26.51 21.35 -2.81
CA GLU A 89 -25.98 20.06 -2.37
C GLU A 89 -24.46 20.18 -2.30
N PHE A 90 -23.91 20.43 -1.11
CA PHE A 90 -22.46 20.48 -0.93
C PHE A 90 -21.85 19.09 -1.01
N SER A 91 -21.55 18.62 -2.21
CA SER A 91 -20.92 17.35 -2.48
C SER A 91 -19.39 17.42 -2.34
N GLY A 92 -18.90 17.95 -1.22
CA GLY A 92 -17.48 17.97 -0.90
C GLY A 92 -17.09 16.77 -0.06
N ALA A 93 -16.41 15.79 -0.62
CA ALA A 93 -15.69 14.79 0.17
C ALA A 93 -14.75 15.50 1.15
N PRO A 94 -14.61 15.03 2.41
CA PRO A 94 -13.60 15.54 3.33
C PRO A 94 -12.22 15.10 2.82
N GLY A 95 -11.67 15.90 1.89
CA GLY A 95 -10.34 15.70 1.34
C GLY A 95 -9.30 16.41 2.18
N GLY A 96 -8.71 15.70 3.12
CA GLY A 96 -7.33 15.87 3.53
C GLY A 96 -6.96 17.19 4.20
N PHE A 97 -7.38 17.39 5.44
CA PHE A 97 -6.59 17.96 6.52
C PHE A 97 -7.29 17.52 7.81
N GLU A 98 -6.88 16.37 8.33
CA GLU A 98 -7.19 15.90 9.68
C GLU A 98 -6.35 16.70 10.69
N ASP A 99 -6.55 18.00 10.72
CA ASP A 99 -6.22 18.79 11.88
C ASP A 99 -7.43 19.69 12.11
N ALA A 100 -8.36 19.19 12.94
CA ALA A 100 -9.59 19.86 13.30
C ALA A 100 -9.28 21.05 14.22
N GLY A 101 -8.66 22.07 13.67
CA GLY A 101 -8.71 23.41 14.19
C GLY A 101 -10.15 23.91 14.06
N ALA A 102 -10.77 24.30 15.16
CA ALA A 102 -12.13 24.79 15.21
C ALA A 102 -12.39 25.81 14.09
N HIS A 103 -13.35 25.52 13.20
CA HIS A 103 -13.83 26.50 12.23
C HIS A 103 -14.46 27.71 12.95
N SER A 104 -14.44 28.87 12.30
CA SER A 104 -15.04 30.05 12.90
C SER A 104 -16.56 29.93 12.98
N ASP A 105 -17.18 30.65 13.94
CA ASP A 105 -18.64 30.74 14.09
C ASP A 105 -19.33 31.15 12.78
N PHE A 106 -18.66 31.95 11.96
CA PHE A 106 -19.16 32.39 10.67
C PHE A 106 -19.25 31.23 9.67
N PHE A 107 -18.21 30.41 9.60
CA PHE A 107 -18.17 29.21 8.73
C PHE A 107 -19.22 28.19 9.21
N GLU A 108 -19.27 27.92 10.51
CA GLU A 108 -20.26 27.02 11.12
C GLU A 108 -21.69 27.45 10.86
N ALA A 109 -21.98 28.75 10.88
CA ALA A 109 -23.31 29.29 10.63
C ALA A 109 -23.70 29.21 9.14
N LEU A 110 -22.74 29.37 8.24
CA LEU A 110 -22.98 29.27 6.80
C LEU A 110 -23.00 27.82 6.29
N PHE A 111 -22.11 26.97 6.77
CA PHE A 111 -21.92 25.62 6.25
C PHE A 111 -22.13 24.51 7.28
N GLY A 112 -22.22 24.84 8.58
CA GLY A 112 -22.43 23.90 9.67
C GLY A 112 -23.89 23.43 9.80
N ALA A 113 -24.86 24.21 9.33
CA ALA A 113 -26.26 23.81 9.27
C ALA A 113 -26.48 22.71 8.22
N ALA A 114 -25.74 22.73 7.11
CA ALA A 114 -25.71 21.64 6.14
C ALA A 114 -25.15 20.34 6.75
N ARG A 115 -24.33 20.43 7.80
CA ARG A 115 -23.88 19.27 8.62
C ARG A 115 -24.88 18.83 9.68
N ARG A 116 -25.72 19.72 10.20
CA ARG A 116 -26.70 19.42 11.26
C ARG A 116 -28.16 19.34 10.79
N GLY A 117 -28.51 19.97 9.65
CA GLY A 117 -29.86 20.11 9.15
C GLY A 117 -30.29 19.14 8.07
N GLY A 118 -29.51 18.12 7.80
CA GLY A 118 -30.00 16.96 7.06
C GLY A 118 -31.00 16.22 7.91
N GLY A 119 -32.30 16.61 7.81
CA GLY A 119 -33.39 15.73 8.22
C GLY A 119 -33.15 14.39 7.62
N ALA A 120 -33.33 13.32 8.39
CA ALA A 120 -33.14 11.92 8.14
C ALA A 120 -33.32 11.47 6.66
N ARG A 121 -32.44 11.94 5.75
CA ARG A 121 -32.12 11.24 4.53
C ARG A 121 -31.07 10.23 4.93
N SER A 122 -31.50 9.01 5.01
CA SER A 122 -30.76 7.80 5.16
C SER A 122 -29.53 7.85 4.23
N HIS A 123 -28.40 8.32 4.78
CA HIS A 123 -27.14 8.22 4.07
C HIS A 123 -26.76 6.76 4.14
N SER A 124 -26.94 6.06 3.03
CA SER A 124 -26.31 4.77 2.79
C SER A 124 -24.80 4.96 3.05
N ARG A 125 -24.34 4.61 4.25
CA ARG A 125 -22.92 4.63 4.57
C ARG A 125 -22.33 3.35 4.02
N ARG A 126 -21.41 3.51 3.08
CA ARG A 126 -20.59 2.38 2.62
C ARG A 126 -19.98 1.69 3.85
N GLY A 127 -19.98 0.36 3.85
CA GLY A 127 -19.34 -0.43 4.89
C GLY A 127 -17.85 -0.16 5.00
N GLN A 128 -17.28 -0.47 6.14
CA GLN A 128 -15.86 -0.31 6.38
C GLN A 128 -15.04 -1.32 5.57
N ASP A 129 -13.88 -0.86 5.09
CA ASP A 129 -12.89 -1.72 4.45
C ASP A 129 -12.17 -2.55 5.53
N HIS A 130 -11.83 -3.80 5.18
CA HIS A 130 -11.11 -4.72 6.05
C HIS A 130 -9.73 -5.01 5.49
N HIS A 131 -8.76 -5.20 6.37
CA HIS A 131 -7.40 -5.59 6.05
C HIS A 131 -7.08 -6.91 6.74
N ALA A 132 -6.56 -7.86 5.98
CA ALA A 132 -6.12 -9.16 6.50
C ALA A 132 -4.84 -9.60 5.77
N LYS A 133 -4.17 -10.61 6.32
CA LYS A 133 -3.01 -11.23 5.70
C LYS A 133 -3.38 -12.57 5.10
N ILE A 134 -2.81 -12.87 3.94
CA ILE A 134 -2.94 -14.17 3.29
C ILE A 134 -1.56 -14.80 3.10
N VAL A 135 -1.42 -16.04 3.58
CA VAL A 135 -0.19 -16.81 3.36
C VAL A 135 -0.33 -17.59 2.06
N VAL A 136 0.57 -17.31 1.12
CA VAL A 136 0.54 -17.83 -0.26
C VAL A 136 1.77 -18.71 -0.50
N PRO A 137 1.61 -19.94 -1.01
CA PRO A 137 2.73 -20.73 -1.51
C PRO A 137 3.49 -19.99 -2.64
N LEU A 138 4.80 -20.17 -2.69
CA LEU A 138 5.63 -19.49 -3.69
C LEU A 138 5.27 -19.89 -5.13
N GLU A 139 4.86 -21.14 -5.32
CA GLU A 139 4.39 -21.69 -6.58
C GLU A 139 3.16 -20.96 -7.13
N ASP A 140 2.25 -20.56 -6.24
CA ASP A 140 1.05 -19.82 -6.61
C ASP A 140 1.39 -18.43 -7.16
N SER A 141 2.40 -17.77 -6.57
CA SER A 141 2.92 -16.51 -7.13
C SER A 141 3.59 -16.71 -8.49
N PHE A 142 4.25 -17.87 -8.68
CA PHE A 142 4.97 -18.14 -9.91
C PHE A 142 4.05 -18.46 -11.09
N HIS A 143 3.01 -19.26 -10.87
CA HIS A 143 2.08 -19.72 -11.91
C HIS A 143 0.80 -18.92 -12.00
N GLY A 144 0.38 -18.27 -10.90
CA GLY A 144 -0.97 -17.79 -10.65
C GLY A 144 -1.84 -18.93 -10.15
N ALA A 145 -2.79 -18.64 -9.27
CA ALA A 145 -3.69 -19.64 -8.70
C ALA A 145 -5.03 -19.02 -8.29
N THR A 146 -6.05 -19.86 -8.14
CA THR A 146 -7.29 -19.49 -7.45
C THR A 146 -7.35 -20.31 -6.16
N ARG A 147 -7.52 -19.62 -5.03
CA ARG A 147 -7.60 -20.25 -3.70
C ARG A 147 -8.92 -19.92 -3.03
N GLU A 148 -9.45 -20.87 -2.30
CA GLU A 148 -10.56 -20.65 -1.41
C GLU A 148 -10.06 -20.22 -0.03
N LEU A 149 -10.59 -19.10 0.45
CA LEU A 149 -10.26 -18.53 1.74
C LEU A 149 -11.51 -18.50 2.62
N THR A 150 -11.46 -19.15 3.76
CA THR A 150 -12.54 -19.07 4.75
C THR A 150 -12.24 -17.93 5.73
N LEU A 151 -13.14 -16.96 5.78
CA LEU A 151 -13.08 -15.83 6.70
C LEU A 151 -14.11 -16.02 7.80
N HIS A 152 -13.72 -15.69 9.03
CA HIS A 152 -14.61 -15.59 10.17
C HIS A 152 -14.90 -14.12 10.44
N SER A 153 -16.08 -13.66 10.06
CA SER A 153 -16.51 -12.28 10.29
C SER A 153 -17.47 -12.21 11.48
N PRO A 154 -17.27 -11.32 12.46
CA PRO A 154 -18.26 -11.05 13.47
C PRO A 154 -19.45 -10.33 12.83
N GLU A 155 -20.63 -10.95 12.86
CA GLU A 155 -21.88 -10.33 12.44
C GLU A 155 -22.83 -10.23 13.64
N MET A 156 -23.59 -9.15 13.73
CA MET A 156 -24.67 -9.02 14.72
C MET A 156 -25.89 -9.78 14.23
N ASP A 157 -26.39 -10.72 15.03
CA ASP A 157 -27.65 -11.37 14.75
C ASP A 157 -28.84 -10.42 14.98
N ALA A 158 -30.05 -10.87 14.60
CA ALA A 158 -31.28 -10.08 14.78
C ALA A 158 -31.60 -9.78 16.25
N GLN A 159 -30.93 -10.45 17.20
CA GLN A 159 -31.08 -10.28 18.65
C GLN A 159 -30.00 -9.39 19.25
N GLY A 160 -29.05 -8.89 18.45
CA GLY A 160 -27.96 -8.02 18.90
C GLY A 160 -26.74 -8.75 19.47
N HIS A 161 -26.65 -10.08 19.33
CA HIS A 161 -25.47 -10.83 19.72
C HIS A 161 -24.47 -10.89 18.57
N VAL A 162 -23.18 -10.87 18.91
CA VAL A 162 -22.10 -11.03 17.93
C VAL A 162 -21.91 -12.52 17.68
N ALA A 163 -22.26 -13.01 16.48
CA ALA A 163 -22.00 -14.35 16.02
C ALA A 163 -20.86 -14.34 14.99
N LEU A 164 -19.96 -15.32 15.06
CA LEU A 164 -18.93 -15.52 14.04
C LEU A 164 -19.56 -16.25 12.85
N ARG A 165 -19.63 -15.57 11.71
CA ARG A 165 -20.11 -16.17 10.46
C ARG A 165 -18.92 -16.57 9.60
N GLU A 166 -18.93 -17.83 9.18
CA GLU A 166 -17.98 -18.35 8.21
C GLU A 166 -18.40 -17.97 6.79
N ARG A 167 -17.47 -17.45 6.05
CA ARG A 167 -17.67 -17.05 4.65
C ARG A 167 -16.51 -17.52 3.80
N THR A 168 -16.79 -18.34 2.80
CA THR A 168 -15.77 -18.79 1.85
C THR A 168 -15.72 -17.87 0.64
N LEU A 169 -14.53 -17.36 0.35
CA LEU A 169 -14.26 -16.48 -0.78
C LEU A 169 -13.25 -17.13 -1.72
N GLN A 170 -13.49 -17.00 -3.02
CA GLN A 170 -12.49 -17.36 -4.03
C GLN A 170 -11.58 -16.17 -4.29
N VAL A 171 -10.29 -16.36 -4.04
CA VAL A 171 -9.24 -15.35 -4.23
C VAL A 171 -8.37 -15.74 -5.40
N VAL A 172 -8.32 -14.88 -6.40
CA VAL A 172 -7.41 -15.04 -7.54
C VAL A 172 -6.05 -14.43 -7.16
N ILE A 173 -5.03 -15.27 -7.09
CA ILE A 173 -3.64 -14.89 -6.87
C ILE A 173 -3.00 -14.64 -8.23
N PRO A 174 -2.69 -13.39 -8.59
CA PRO A 174 -2.12 -13.09 -9.89
C PRO A 174 -0.68 -13.58 -9.98
N LYS A 175 -0.29 -14.06 -11.17
CA LYS A 175 1.10 -14.41 -11.48
C LYS A 175 2.02 -13.21 -11.22
N GLY A 176 3.13 -13.45 -10.53
CA GLY A 176 4.13 -12.43 -10.25
C GLY A 176 3.80 -11.52 -9.06
N ILE A 177 2.81 -11.87 -8.24
CA ILE A 177 2.54 -11.16 -7.00
C ILE A 177 3.73 -11.32 -6.03
N ARG A 178 3.98 -10.31 -5.21
CA ARG A 178 5.11 -10.28 -4.25
C ARG A 178 4.60 -10.17 -2.82
N ALA A 179 5.44 -10.55 -1.87
CA ALA A 179 5.18 -10.26 -0.46
C ALA A 179 5.01 -8.76 -0.24
N GLY A 180 4.07 -8.39 0.63
CA GLY A 180 3.68 -7.01 0.94
C GLY A 180 2.74 -6.37 -0.08
N GLN A 181 2.42 -7.02 -1.21
CA GLN A 181 1.39 -6.53 -2.11
C GLN A 181 -0.01 -6.89 -1.62
N GLN A 182 -0.98 -6.07 -1.99
CA GLN A 182 -2.37 -6.26 -1.57
C GLN A 182 -3.24 -6.72 -2.73
N ILE A 183 -4.11 -7.69 -2.45
CA ILE A 183 -5.20 -8.14 -3.33
C ILE A 183 -6.48 -7.51 -2.81
N ARG A 184 -7.15 -6.70 -3.65
CA ARG A 184 -8.44 -6.09 -3.31
C ARG A 184 -9.58 -7.00 -3.74
N LEU A 185 -10.44 -7.35 -2.82
CA LEU A 185 -11.69 -8.04 -3.06
C LEU A 185 -12.84 -7.05 -2.86
N ALA A 186 -13.37 -6.53 -3.97
CA ALA A 186 -14.40 -5.50 -3.96
C ALA A 186 -15.69 -6.01 -3.29
N GLY A 187 -16.28 -5.19 -2.42
CA GLY A 187 -17.53 -5.50 -1.74
C GLY A 187 -17.44 -6.64 -0.72
N GLN A 188 -16.25 -7.04 -0.29
CA GLN A 188 -16.04 -8.13 0.68
C GLN A 188 -15.68 -7.62 2.09
N GLY A 189 -15.81 -6.31 2.34
CA GLY A 189 -15.70 -5.70 3.67
C GLY A 189 -17.00 -5.76 4.48
N SER A 190 -17.12 -4.90 5.48
CA SER A 190 -18.35 -4.80 6.29
C SER A 190 -19.55 -4.38 5.46
N PRO A 191 -20.77 -4.81 5.83
CA PRO A 191 -21.98 -4.27 5.23
C PRO A 191 -22.12 -2.79 5.55
N GLY A 192 -22.62 -2.01 4.59
CA GLY A 192 -23.02 -0.62 4.83
C GLY A 192 -24.28 -0.56 5.69
N ILE A 193 -24.53 0.60 6.27
CA ILE A 193 -25.75 0.86 7.04
C ILE A 193 -26.81 1.38 6.06
N ASP A 194 -27.89 0.62 5.90
CA ASP A 194 -29.04 1.03 5.11
C ASP A 194 -29.87 2.03 5.92
N GLY A 195 -30.10 3.18 5.36
CA GLY A 195 -30.93 4.18 6.00
C GLY A 195 -32.41 4.03 5.73
N GLY A 196 -32.99 2.85 5.88
CA GLY A 196 -34.44 2.70 6.04
C GLY A 196 -35.29 2.73 4.76
N SER A 197 -34.75 2.45 3.60
CA SER A 197 -35.50 2.25 2.36
C SER A 197 -35.53 0.76 1.99
N ASN A 198 -36.73 0.21 1.81
CA ASN A 198 -37.01 -1.22 1.50
C ASN A 198 -36.50 -1.70 0.13
N SER A 199 -35.36 -1.23 -0.34
CA SER A 199 -34.75 -1.66 -1.58
C SER A 199 -33.47 -2.47 -1.29
N SER A 200 -33.52 -3.73 -1.58
CA SER A 200 -32.43 -4.72 -1.47
C SER A 200 -31.22 -4.47 -2.37
N ASP A 201 -31.20 -3.40 -3.16
CA ASP A 201 -30.20 -3.13 -4.20
C ASP A 201 -29.18 -2.01 -3.85
N GLY A 202 -29.14 -1.52 -2.61
CA GLY A 202 -28.40 -0.30 -2.29
C GLY A 202 -27.33 -0.37 -1.19
N VAL A 203 -27.07 -1.53 -0.56
CA VAL A 203 -26.08 -1.62 0.51
C VAL A 203 -24.68 -1.71 -0.07
N SER A 204 -23.96 -0.59 -0.09
CA SER A 204 -22.57 -0.57 -0.51
C SER A 204 -21.68 -1.17 0.59
N HIS A 205 -21.18 -2.38 0.37
CA HIS A 205 -20.19 -3.01 1.25
C HIS A 205 -18.84 -2.32 1.12
N GLY A 206 -18.02 -2.40 2.17
CA GLY A 206 -16.61 -2.09 2.09
C GLY A 206 -15.84 -3.11 1.26
N ASP A 207 -14.55 -2.93 1.11
CA ASP A 207 -13.66 -3.84 0.41
C ASP A 207 -12.81 -4.64 1.42
N LEU A 208 -12.32 -5.80 0.99
CA LEU A 208 -11.34 -6.56 1.73
C LEU A 208 -9.99 -6.49 1.03
N TYR A 209 -8.97 -6.04 1.74
CA TYR A 209 -7.58 -5.97 1.29
C TYR A 209 -6.79 -7.09 1.94
N LEU A 210 -6.24 -7.98 1.12
CA LEU A 210 -5.43 -9.12 1.56
C LEU A 210 -3.96 -8.80 1.27
N GLU A 211 -3.17 -8.57 2.32
CA GLU A 211 -1.72 -8.44 2.22
C GLU A 211 -1.08 -9.82 2.06
N VAL A 212 -0.27 -9.98 1.01
CA VAL A 212 0.36 -11.25 0.68
C VAL A 212 1.63 -11.46 1.49
N GLU A 213 1.71 -12.58 2.19
CA GLU A 213 2.92 -13.13 2.78
C GLU A 213 3.24 -14.48 2.14
N PHE A 214 4.52 -14.79 1.89
CA PHE A 214 4.87 -16.12 1.38
C PHE A 214 4.98 -17.14 2.50
N ALA A 215 4.47 -18.34 2.25
CA ALA A 215 4.76 -19.49 3.09
C ALA A 215 6.28 -19.78 3.07
N PRO A 216 6.87 -20.24 4.19
CA PRO A 216 8.23 -20.72 4.18
C PRO A 216 8.40 -21.84 3.15
N HIS A 217 9.37 -21.66 2.23
CA HIS A 217 9.64 -22.64 1.20
C HIS A 217 10.89 -23.46 1.54
N PRO A 218 10.89 -24.81 1.40
CA PRO A 218 11.98 -25.67 1.87
C PRO A 218 13.31 -25.46 1.15
N ARG A 219 13.28 -24.95 -0.08
CA ARG A 219 14.48 -24.77 -0.92
C ARG A 219 14.77 -23.31 -1.25
N TRP A 220 13.74 -22.47 -1.39
CA TRP A 220 13.88 -21.14 -1.95
C TRP A 220 13.65 -20.07 -0.88
N ARG A 221 14.59 -19.18 -0.77
CA ARG A 221 14.43 -17.90 -0.05
C ARG A 221 14.12 -16.82 -1.06
N VAL A 222 13.12 -16.02 -0.77
CA VAL A 222 12.67 -14.93 -1.63
C VAL A 222 13.27 -13.60 -1.15
N ASP A 223 13.74 -12.79 -2.10
CA ASP A 223 14.18 -11.41 -1.86
C ASP A 223 13.67 -10.54 -3.02
N GLY A 224 12.62 -9.79 -2.78
CA GLY A 224 11.92 -9.04 -3.80
C GLY A 224 11.30 -9.93 -4.89
N ARG A 225 11.97 -10.03 -6.05
CA ARG A 225 11.63 -10.95 -7.14
C ARG A 225 12.66 -12.05 -7.32
N ASP A 226 13.79 -11.92 -6.67
CA ASP A 226 14.88 -12.86 -6.81
C ASP A 226 14.71 -14.05 -5.85
N LEU A 227 15.13 -15.21 -6.31
CA LEU A 227 15.07 -16.46 -5.58
C LEU A 227 16.49 -16.93 -5.26
N TYR A 228 16.69 -17.40 -4.05
CA TYR A 228 17.98 -17.92 -3.59
C TYR A 228 17.83 -19.35 -3.13
N THR A 229 18.73 -20.23 -3.59
CA THR A 229 18.81 -21.63 -3.14
C THR A 229 20.25 -22.05 -2.96
N THR A 230 20.48 -23.06 -2.12
CA THR A 230 21.76 -23.73 -1.98
C THR A 230 21.73 -25.03 -2.76
N LEU A 231 22.75 -25.26 -3.58
CA LEU A 231 22.90 -26.48 -4.36
C LEU A 231 24.12 -27.26 -3.86
N PRO A 232 23.93 -28.44 -3.31
CA PRO A 232 25.04 -29.31 -3.00
C PRO A 232 25.69 -29.83 -4.32
N VAL A 233 27.01 -29.73 -4.38
CA VAL A 233 27.82 -30.21 -5.50
C VAL A 233 28.95 -31.05 -4.98
N ALA A 234 29.38 -32.05 -5.74
CA ALA A 234 30.52 -32.87 -5.41
C ALA A 234 31.85 -32.11 -5.58
N PRO A 235 32.93 -32.44 -4.85
CA PRO A 235 34.21 -31.76 -4.98
C PRO A 235 34.77 -31.81 -6.41
N TRP A 236 34.62 -32.92 -7.13
CA TRP A 236 35.07 -33.05 -8.52
C TRP A 236 34.24 -32.22 -9.51
N GLU A 237 32.93 -32.02 -9.25
CA GLU A 237 32.07 -31.12 -10.04
C GLU A 237 32.51 -29.69 -9.88
N ALA A 238 32.83 -29.28 -8.67
CA ALA A 238 33.30 -27.93 -8.35
C ALA A 238 34.74 -27.70 -8.90
N ALA A 239 35.64 -28.69 -8.77
CA ALA A 239 37.03 -28.56 -9.18
C ALA A 239 37.20 -28.61 -10.69
N LEU A 240 36.57 -29.57 -11.37
CA LEU A 240 36.74 -29.85 -12.80
C LEU A 240 35.71 -29.12 -13.67
N GLY A 241 34.64 -28.64 -13.07
CA GLY A 241 33.47 -28.13 -13.77
C GLY A 241 32.53 -29.25 -14.17
N ALA A 242 31.25 -28.96 -14.19
CA ALA A 242 30.20 -29.93 -14.55
C ALA A 242 28.94 -29.23 -15.00
N SER A 243 28.09 -29.90 -15.77
CA SER A 243 26.69 -29.52 -15.93
C SER A 243 25.86 -30.24 -14.86
N VAL A 244 25.15 -29.50 -14.03
CA VAL A 244 24.37 -30.05 -12.92
C VAL A 244 22.91 -29.63 -13.02
N PRO A 245 21.97 -30.54 -12.75
CA PRO A 245 20.55 -30.20 -12.77
C PRO A 245 20.15 -29.38 -11.54
N VAL A 246 19.53 -28.22 -11.76
CA VAL A 246 18.98 -27.35 -10.71
C VAL A 246 17.46 -27.39 -10.77
N PRO A 247 16.79 -27.90 -9.77
CA PRO A 247 15.33 -27.84 -9.69
C PRO A 247 14.88 -26.41 -9.44
N THR A 248 14.13 -25.83 -10.38
CA THR A 248 13.51 -24.51 -10.28
C THR A 248 11.99 -24.64 -10.09
N LEU A 249 11.29 -23.50 -9.89
CA LEU A 249 9.83 -23.50 -9.80
C LEU A 249 9.15 -23.84 -11.15
N ASP A 250 9.89 -23.72 -12.25
CA ASP A 250 9.44 -24.02 -13.62
C ASP A 250 10.09 -25.30 -14.19
N GLY A 251 10.38 -26.26 -13.31
CA GLY A 251 11.05 -27.50 -13.70
C GLY A 251 12.55 -27.49 -13.46
N THR A 252 13.26 -28.46 -14.00
CA THR A 252 14.72 -28.63 -13.84
C THR A 252 15.48 -27.97 -14.98
N VAL A 253 16.53 -27.23 -14.63
CA VAL A 253 17.40 -26.54 -15.59
C VAL A 253 18.83 -27.02 -15.43
N GLU A 254 19.49 -27.36 -16.51
CA GLU A 254 20.92 -27.67 -16.53
C GLU A 254 21.73 -26.37 -16.30
N MET A 255 22.57 -26.37 -15.27
CA MET A 255 23.43 -25.24 -14.93
C MET A 255 24.91 -25.66 -15.06
N ASN A 256 25.68 -24.87 -15.78
CA ASN A 256 27.12 -25.08 -15.89
C ASN A 256 27.86 -24.54 -14.69
N VAL A 257 28.51 -25.41 -13.93
CA VAL A 257 29.43 -25.06 -12.83
C VAL A 257 30.83 -24.89 -13.45
N PRO A 258 31.40 -23.68 -13.41
CA PRO A 258 32.73 -23.44 -13.94
C PRO A 258 33.81 -24.18 -13.12
N PRO A 259 34.86 -24.68 -13.76
CA PRO A 259 35.97 -25.30 -13.04
C PRO A 259 36.62 -24.35 -12.03
N GLY A 260 37.11 -24.90 -10.92
CA GLY A 260 37.68 -24.12 -9.81
C GLY A 260 36.64 -23.39 -8.98
N SER A 261 35.36 -23.77 -9.05
CA SER A 261 34.33 -23.23 -8.21
C SER A 261 34.53 -23.60 -6.74
N GLN A 262 34.25 -22.68 -5.84
CA GLN A 262 34.35 -22.88 -4.39
C GLN A 262 32.96 -22.85 -3.74
N SER A 263 32.85 -23.41 -2.53
CA SER A 263 31.65 -23.29 -1.71
C SER A 263 31.34 -21.81 -1.46
N GLY A 264 30.04 -21.44 -1.50
CA GLY A 264 29.60 -20.04 -1.40
C GLY A 264 29.60 -19.27 -2.72
N ARG A 265 30.16 -19.82 -3.82
CA ARG A 265 30.07 -19.19 -5.15
C ARG A 265 28.62 -19.09 -5.59
N ARG A 266 28.21 -17.89 -6.02
CA ARG A 266 26.86 -17.63 -6.55
C ARG A 266 26.85 -17.73 -8.07
N LEU A 267 25.95 -18.54 -8.60
CA LEU A 267 25.64 -18.62 -10.03
C LEU A 267 24.23 -18.10 -10.27
N ARG A 268 24.05 -17.34 -11.37
CA ARG A 268 22.79 -16.68 -11.70
C ARG A 268 22.09 -17.41 -12.83
N LEU A 269 20.85 -17.79 -12.61
CA LEU A 269 19.92 -18.26 -13.63
C LEU A 269 19.00 -17.10 -13.99
N ARG A 270 19.29 -16.45 -15.11
CA ARG A 270 18.58 -15.23 -15.54
C ARG A 270 17.12 -15.52 -15.83
N GLY A 271 16.22 -14.67 -15.32
CA GLY A 271 14.78 -14.74 -15.55
C GLY A 271 14.08 -15.94 -14.90
N ARG A 272 14.74 -16.64 -13.94
CA ARG A 272 14.19 -17.79 -13.22
C ARG A 272 13.71 -17.47 -11.81
N GLY A 273 13.60 -16.17 -11.47
CA GLY A 273 12.94 -15.68 -10.27
C GLY A 273 11.43 -15.49 -10.45
N ILE A 274 10.78 -14.75 -9.55
CA ILE A 274 9.34 -14.45 -9.63
C ILE A 274 9.05 -13.67 -10.93
N PRO A 275 8.10 -14.15 -11.76
CA PRO A 275 7.79 -13.50 -13.04
C PRO A 275 7.27 -12.07 -12.85
N ALA A 276 7.29 -11.29 -13.91
CA ALA A 276 6.65 -10.00 -13.91
C ALA A 276 5.12 -10.15 -13.89
N ALA A 277 4.44 -9.32 -13.13
CA ALA A 277 2.97 -9.29 -13.12
C ALA A 277 2.38 -8.77 -14.45
N GLN A 278 3.16 -7.98 -15.20
CA GLN A 278 2.78 -7.43 -16.51
C GLN A 278 3.73 -7.98 -17.59
N ALA A 279 3.22 -8.18 -18.79
CA ALA A 279 3.97 -8.71 -19.91
C ALA A 279 5.22 -7.89 -20.31
N THR A 280 5.23 -6.60 -20.02
CA THR A 280 6.34 -5.66 -20.29
C THR A 280 7.36 -5.59 -19.15
N GLY A 281 7.11 -6.24 -18.02
CA GLY A 281 7.99 -6.23 -16.86
C GLY A 281 9.12 -7.25 -16.96
N THR A 282 10.20 -7.05 -16.20
CA THR A 282 11.29 -8.02 -16.05
C THR A 282 11.00 -9.00 -14.94
N ALA A 283 11.17 -10.30 -15.21
CA ALA A 283 11.19 -11.33 -14.20
C ALA A 283 12.42 -11.15 -13.28
N GLY A 284 12.33 -11.64 -12.05
CA GLY A 284 13.49 -11.79 -11.19
C GLY A 284 14.44 -12.89 -11.66
N ASP A 285 15.55 -13.04 -10.98
CA ASP A 285 16.55 -14.08 -11.26
C ASP A 285 16.58 -15.12 -10.13
N ALA A 286 17.08 -16.31 -10.45
CA ALA A 286 17.39 -17.30 -9.42
C ALA A 286 18.90 -17.33 -9.20
N TYR A 287 19.31 -17.23 -7.95
CA TYR A 287 20.69 -17.32 -7.51
C TYR A 287 20.91 -18.64 -6.80
N VAL A 288 21.83 -19.43 -7.36
CA VAL A 288 22.21 -20.72 -6.85
C VAL A 288 23.56 -20.56 -6.14
N VAL A 289 23.61 -20.84 -4.85
CA VAL A 289 24.81 -20.81 -4.03
C VAL A 289 25.35 -22.23 -3.98
N LEU A 290 26.57 -22.44 -4.48
CA LEU A 290 27.19 -23.75 -4.43
C LEU A 290 27.60 -24.12 -3.02
N ASP A 291 27.33 -25.35 -2.62
CA ASP A 291 27.79 -25.94 -1.38
C ASP A 291 28.52 -27.23 -1.67
N VAL A 292 29.86 -27.21 -1.50
CA VAL A 292 30.68 -28.36 -1.80
C VAL A 292 30.56 -29.38 -0.65
N VAL A 293 29.93 -30.51 -0.95
CA VAL A 293 29.69 -31.59 0.01
C VAL A 293 30.63 -32.74 -0.24
N LEU A 294 31.35 -33.13 0.80
CA LEU A 294 32.27 -34.25 0.74
C LEU A 294 31.51 -35.58 0.79
N PRO A 295 31.86 -36.56 -0.09
CA PRO A 295 31.39 -37.95 0.07
C PRO A 295 31.83 -38.54 1.39
N ALA A 296 30.97 -39.38 1.98
CA ALA A 296 31.33 -40.08 3.21
C ALA A 296 32.55 -41.00 3.04
N ALA A 297 33.45 -40.99 4.01
CA ALA A 297 34.61 -41.88 4.04
C ALA A 297 34.30 -43.18 4.83
N ASP A 298 33.24 -43.87 4.47
CA ASP A 298 32.67 -45.02 5.18
C ASP A 298 33.28 -46.35 4.76
N SER A 299 33.91 -46.41 3.55
CA SER A 299 34.58 -47.61 3.06
C SER A 299 36.11 -47.45 3.05
N ASP A 300 36.84 -48.58 3.09
CA ASP A 300 38.33 -48.60 3.01
C ASP A 300 38.80 -47.96 1.69
N ARG A 301 38.08 -48.18 0.62
CA ARG A 301 38.36 -47.56 -0.68
C ARG A 301 38.19 -46.04 -0.65
N ALA A 302 37.11 -45.54 -0.04
CA ALA A 302 36.90 -44.09 0.07
C ALA A 302 38.00 -43.43 0.92
N ARG A 303 38.37 -44.07 2.05
CA ARG A 303 39.49 -43.61 2.90
C ARG A 303 40.84 -43.61 2.16
N ALA A 304 41.09 -44.63 1.34
CA ALA A 304 42.31 -44.70 0.52
C ALA A 304 42.37 -43.54 -0.49
N LEU A 305 41.27 -43.26 -1.20
CA LEU A 305 41.20 -42.16 -2.14
C LEU A 305 41.44 -40.80 -1.47
N TYR A 306 40.85 -40.55 -0.30
CA TYR A 306 41.09 -39.31 0.44
C TYR A 306 42.55 -39.17 0.91
N ARG A 307 43.19 -40.27 1.33
CA ARG A 307 44.63 -40.27 1.71
C ARG A 307 45.51 -40.00 0.49
N GLN A 308 45.19 -40.62 -0.67
CA GLN A 308 45.89 -40.37 -1.91
C GLN A 308 45.79 -38.91 -2.33
N MET A 309 44.57 -38.33 -2.31
CA MET A 309 44.36 -36.93 -2.61
C MET A 309 45.13 -35.99 -1.69
N ALA A 310 45.14 -36.28 -0.37
CA ALA A 310 45.88 -35.48 0.62
C ALA A 310 47.39 -35.51 0.41
N ASN A 311 47.93 -36.65 -0.07
CA ASN A 311 49.38 -36.82 -0.33
C ASN A 311 49.83 -36.21 -1.66
N GLU A 312 48.97 -36.24 -2.68
CA GLU A 312 49.31 -35.77 -4.03
C GLU A 312 49.00 -34.29 -4.25
N LEU A 313 47.99 -33.77 -3.58
CA LEU A 313 47.63 -32.36 -3.66
C LEU A 313 48.25 -31.59 -2.49
N ALA A 314 49.25 -30.75 -2.78
CA ALA A 314 49.88 -29.87 -1.79
C ALA A 314 48.92 -28.69 -1.48
N PHE A 315 47.85 -28.98 -0.77
CA PHE A 315 46.77 -28.00 -0.49
C PHE A 315 46.64 -27.74 1.01
N ASP A 316 46.81 -26.47 1.42
CA ASP A 316 46.52 -26.02 2.75
C ASP A 316 45.33 -25.02 2.74
N PRO A 317 44.14 -25.44 3.17
CA PRO A 317 42.95 -24.57 3.19
C PRO A 317 43.04 -23.41 4.21
N ARG A 318 44.04 -23.43 5.10
CA ARG A 318 44.28 -22.41 6.14
C ARG A 318 45.41 -21.47 5.78
N ALA A 319 46.09 -21.68 4.67
CA ALA A 319 47.09 -20.74 4.16
C ALA A 319 46.46 -19.37 3.91
N PRO A 320 47.16 -18.25 4.22
CA PRO A 320 46.63 -16.90 3.95
C PRO A 320 46.29 -16.76 2.45
N GLN A 321 45.09 -16.30 2.14
CA GLN A 321 44.68 -16.05 0.76
C GLN A 321 45.61 -15.00 0.14
N GLY A 322 46.45 -15.40 -0.78
CA GLY A 322 47.44 -14.55 -1.46
C GLY A 322 48.83 -15.18 -1.70
N ALA A 323 49.12 -16.33 -1.10
CA ALA A 323 50.34 -17.11 -1.41
C ALA A 323 50.00 -18.14 -2.50
N ALA A 324 49.66 -17.67 -3.71
CA ALA A 324 49.67 -18.52 -4.88
C ALA A 324 51.13 -18.67 -5.32
N THR A 325 51.68 -19.88 -5.23
CA THR A 325 52.92 -20.29 -5.89
C THR A 325 52.66 -20.57 -7.36
#